data_3c65e80e05138a607f54c8b170da1c54
#
_entry.id   3c65e80e05138a607f54c8b170da1c54
#
_cell.length_a   1.000
_cell.length_b   1.000
_cell.length_c   1.000
_cell.angle_alpha   90.00
_cell.angle_beta   90.00
_cell.angle_gamma   90.00
#
_symmetry.space_group_name_H-M   'P 1'
#
loop_
_entity.id
_entity.type
_entity.pdbx_description
1 polymer ?
#
loop_
_entity_poly.entity_id
_entity_poly.type
_entity_poly.pdbx_seq_one_letter_code
_entity_poly.pdbx_strand_id
1 'polypeptide(L)'
;MEGVSALDALVVSHELTFGDDFTPETAKDFLEVSSSGFITKLYGTETSICGFYVNAGYPNDGTKAPSGPGYNGTTVVNTKLNDGDTVDFFFYADGDAYSDYYTWIDVPETMVTGEAITVTVKGFYAMEGYRYKDAAELKAAARPLEGVGLAWVDADGYIKPIKGVVTDEDGQATFTVGSEATGYLVAQSGDG
;
A
#
# COMPACT_ATOMS: atom_id res chain seq x y z
N MET A 1 22.94 -16.36 -8.58
CA MET A 1 22.06 -16.26 -7.39
C MET A 1 20.67 -16.02 -7.92
N GLU A 2 19.70 -16.83 -7.56
CA GLU A 2 18.30 -16.46 -7.77
C GLU A 2 18.03 -15.21 -6.92
N GLY A 3 17.47 -14.17 -7.55
CA GLY A 3 17.18 -12.92 -6.82
C GLY A 3 16.07 -13.13 -5.79
N VAL A 4 16.04 -12.30 -4.75
CA VAL A 4 14.97 -12.25 -3.75
C VAL A 4 13.63 -12.01 -4.46
N SER A 5 12.57 -12.72 -4.10
CA SER A 5 11.23 -12.51 -4.61
C SER A 5 10.38 -11.70 -3.62
N ALA A 6 9.24 -11.18 -4.09
CA ALA A 6 8.27 -10.54 -3.20
C ALA A 6 7.74 -11.53 -2.14
N LEU A 7 7.67 -12.84 -2.45
CA LEU A 7 7.33 -13.86 -1.47
C LEU A 7 8.40 -13.97 -0.37
N ASP A 8 9.69 -13.94 -0.73
CA ASP A 8 10.77 -14.01 0.27
C ASP A 8 10.70 -12.80 1.23
N ALA A 9 10.45 -11.60 0.70
CA ALA A 9 10.24 -10.40 1.52
C ALA A 9 9.01 -10.53 2.44
N LEU A 10 7.93 -11.13 1.93
CA LEU A 10 6.72 -11.37 2.70
C LEU A 10 6.95 -12.38 3.84
N VAL A 11 7.70 -13.44 3.59
CA VAL A 11 8.11 -14.41 4.63
C VAL A 11 8.91 -13.72 5.72
N VAL A 12 9.92 -12.93 5.37
CA VAL A 12 10.72 -12.17 6.35
C VAL A 12 9.84 -11.20 7.15
N SER A 13 8.87 -10.54 6.51
CA SER A 13 7.92 -9.67 7.21
C SER A 13 7.08 -10.44 8.24
N HIS A 14 6.67 -11.67 7.94
CA HIS A 14 5.96 -12.53 8.90
C HIS A 14 6.86 -12.98 10.04
N GLU A 15 8.11 -13.36 9.75
CA GLU A 15 9.10 -13.70 10.78
C GLU A 15 9.33 -12.54 11.76
N LEU A 16 9.46 -11.31 11.23
CA LEU A 16 9.62 -10.11 12.06
C LEU A 16 8.37 -9.76 12.87
N THR A 17 7.18 -10.04 12.33
CA THR A 17 5.92 -9.69 12.99
C THR A 17 5.53 -10.70 14.08
N PHE A 18 5.71 -11.98 13.82
CA PHE A 18 5.21 -13.07 14.68
C PHE A 18 6.34 -13.75 15.46
N GLY A 19 7.60 -13.48 15.15
CA GLY A 19 8.75 -14.02 15.88
C GLY A 19 8.72 -15.55 15.96
N ASP A 20 8.82 -16.07 17.19
CA ASP A 20 8.86 -17.51 17.47
C ASP A 20 7.53 -18.24 17.14
N ASP A 21 6.44 -17.54 16.91
CA ASP A 21 5.16 -18.13 16.51
C ASP A 21 5.14 -18.49 15.00
N PHE A 22 6.02 -17.89 14.17
CA PHE A 22 6.14 -18.17 12.75
C PHE A 22 7.28 -19.16 12.47
N THR A 23 6.96 -20.45 12.51
CA THR A 23 7.89 -21.56 12.25
C THR A 23 7.50 -22.31 10.98
N PRO A 24 8.36 -23.18 10.43
CA PRO A 24 7.99 -24.02 9.27
C PRO A 24 6.71 -24.84 9.50
N GLU A 25 6.40 -25.23 10.74
CA GLU A 25 5.22 -26.00 11.11
C GLU A 25 3.96 -25.15 11.17
N THR A 26 4.09 -23.88 11.61
CA THR A 26 2.96 -22.96 11.87
C THR A 26 2.79 -21.92 10.77
N ALA A 27 3.77 -21.75 9.86
CA ALA A 27 3.76 -20.70 8.82
C ALA A 27 2.44 -20.61 8.05
N LYS A 28 1.82 -21.77 7.74
CA LYS A 28 0.51 -21.84 7.05
C LYS A 28 -0.65 -21.23 7.84
N ASP A 29 -0.50 -21.05 9.15
CA ASP A 29 -1.52 -20.40 9.96
C ASP A 29 -1.54 -18.89 9.73
N PHE A 30 -0.44 -18.33 9.22
CA PHE A 30 -0.23 -16.90 8.99
C PHE A 30 -0.15 -16.53 7.51
N LEU A 31 0.47 -17.37 6.69
CA LEU A 31 0.73 -17.10 5.28
C LEU A 31 0.46 -18.34 4.43
N GLU A 32 -0.40 -18.20 3.44
CA GLU A 32 -0.57 -19.21 2.39
C GLU A 32 -0.54 -18.59 1.01
N VAL A 33 0.13 -19.29 0.09
CA VAL A 33 0.22 -18.92 -1.32
C VAL A 33 -0.19 -20.12 -2.16
N SER A 34 -1.12 -19.89 -3.09
CA SER A 34 -1.60 -20.93 -4.00
C SER A 34 -0.48 -21.43 -4.94
N SER A 35 -0.69 -22.56 -5.56
CA SER A 35 0.23 -23.09 -6.59
C SER A 35 0.40 -22.15 -7.80
N SER A 36 -0.54 -21.24 -8.00
CA SER A 36 -0.49 -20.19 -9.04
C SER A 36 0.25 -18.93 -8.59
N GLY A 37 0.70 -18.87 -7.33
CA GLY A 37 1.44 -17.73 -6.78
C GLY A 37 0.57 -16.58 -6.24
N PHE A 38 -0.74 -16.82 -6.03
CA PHE A 38 -1.62 -15.85 -5.39
C PHE A 38 -1.67 -16.06 -3.88
N ILE A 39 -1.64 -14.98 -3.12
CA ILE A 39 -1.79 -15.04 -1.66
C ILE A 39 -3.23 -15.42 -1.34
N THR A 40 -3.40 -16.43 -0.50
CA THR A 40 -4.71 -16.92 -0.02
C THR A 40 -4.88 -16.74 1.50
N LYS A 41 -3.79 -16.48 2.21
CA LYS A 41 -3.77 -16.06 3.59
C LYS A 41 -2.65 -15.07 3.83
N LEU A 42 -2.92 -13.99 4.52
CA LEU A 42 -1.99 -12.91 4.83
C LEU A 42 -2.15 -12.47 6.28
N TYR A 43 -1.06 -12.49 7.06
CA TYR A 43 -1.05 -12.17 8.49
C TYR A 43 -2.16 -12.91 9.29
N GLY A 44 -2.38 -14.19 8.99
CA GLY A 44 -3.39 -15.02 9.64
C GLY A 44 -4.82 -14.83 9.12
N THR A 45 -5.06 -13.88 8.22
CA THR A 45 -6.37 -13.62 7.62
C THR A 45 -6.50 -14.32 6.28
N GLU A 46 -7.47 -15.23 6.15
CA GLU A 46 -7.82 -15.83 4.87
C GLU A 46 -8.40 -14.78 3.94
N THR A 47 -7.90 -14.75 2.69
CA THR A 47 -8.30 -13.73 1.73
C THR A 47 -8.10 -14.21 0.29
N SER A 48 -9.00 -13.79 -0.58
CA SER A 48 -8.82 -13.83 -2.04
C SER A 48 -8.73 -12.42 -2.63
N ILE A 49 -8.72 -11.40 -1.78
CA ILE A 49 -8.86 -9.99 -2.13
C ILE A 49 -7.71 -9.17 -1.59
N CYS A 50 -6.48 -9.64 -1.77
CA CYS A 50 -5.28 -8.86 -1.49
C CYS A 50 -4.51 -8.54 -2.77
N GLY A 51 -3.77 -7.44 -2.71
CA GLY A 51 -2.87 -7.00 -3.77
C GLY A 51 -1.50 -6.66 -3.22
N PHE A 52 -0.56 -6.41 -4.11
CA PHE A 52 0.73 -5.85 -3.73
C PHE A 52 1.28 -4.96 -4.83
N TYR A 53 2.11 -4.00 -4.43
CA TYR A 53 2.85 -3.10 -5.29
C TYR A 53 4.33 -3.14 -4.95
N VAL A 54 5.17 -2.88 -5.94
CA VAL A 54 6.62 -2.73 -5.75
C VAL A 54 7.01 -1.31 -6.14
N ASN A 55 7.64 -0.57 -5.21
CA ASN A 55 8.02 0.83 -5.43
C ASN A 55 6.82 1.70 -5.87
N ALA A 56 5.63 1.45 -5.31
CA ALA A 56 4.37 2.05 -5.71
C ALA A 56 3.96 1.79 -7.18
N GLY A 57 4.50 0.76 -7.81
CA GLY A 57 4.15 0.31 -9.16
C GLY A 57 3.48 -1.07 -9.16
N TYR A 58 2.54 -1.28 -10.08
CA TYR A 58 1.92 -2.60 -10.28
C TYR A 58 2.98 -3.60 -10.78
N PRO A 59 3.15 -4.74 -10.11
CA PRO A 59 4.16 -5.73 -10.48
C PRO A 59 3.79 -6.39 -11.81
N ASN A 60 4.62 -6.19 -12.82
CA ASN A 60 4.41 -6.72 -14.17
C ASN A 60 5.74 -7.14 -14.82
N ASP A 61 5.68 -7.93 -15.88
CA ASP A 61 6.85 -8.44 -16.62
C ASP A 61 7.33 -7.47 -17.73
N GLY A 62 6.74 -6.29 -17.82
CA GLY A 62 7.05 -5.29 -18.86
C GLY A 62 6.43 -5.56 -20.22
N THR A 63 5.70 -6.67 -20.39
CA THR A 63 5.03 -7.01 -21.64
C THR A 63 3.54 -6.65 -21.61
N LYS A 64 3.00 -6.30 -22.76
CA LYS A 64 1.55 -6.03 -22.87
C LYS A 64 0.74 -7.31 -22.74
N ALA A 65 -0.36 -7.22 -22.01
CA ALA A 65 -1.33 -8.31 -21.92
C ALA A 65 -1.87 -8.68 -23.31
N PRO A 66 -2.11 -9.97 -23.59
CA PRO A 66 -2.64 -10.42 -24.89
C PRO A 66 -4.00 -9.82 -25.23
N SER A 67 -4.77 -9.44 -24.20
CA SER A 67 -6.08 -8.81 -24.34
C SER A 67 -6.17 -7.61 -23.38
N GLY A 68 -6.69 -6.49 -23.90
CA GLY A 68 -6.88 -5.28 -23.11
C GLY A 68 -5.70 -4.31 -23.11
N PRO A 69 -5.82 -3.18 -22.40
CA PRO A 69 -4.86 -2.08 -22.47
C PRO A 69 -3.64 -2.26 -21.55
N GLY A 70 -3.63 -3.27 -20.68
CA GLY A 70 -2.71 -3.39 -19.57
C GLY A 70 -1.43 -4.15 -19.85
N TYR A 71 -0.70 -4.43 -18.78
CA TYR A 71 0.51 -5.24 -18.75
C TYR A 71 0.25 -6.58 -18.07
N ASN A 72 1.05 -7.60 -18.40
CA ASN A 72 0.99 -8.88 -17.73
C ASN A 72 1.48 -8.73 -16.29
N GLY A 73 0.58 -8.91 -15.33
CA GLY A 73 0.94 -8.93 -13.91
C GLY A 73 1.84 -10.12 -13.55
N THR A 74 2.66 -9.93 -12.56
CA THR A 74 3.44 -11.00 -11.93
C THR A 74 2.88 -11.33 -10.56
N THR A 75 3.11 -12.56 -10.10
CA THR A 75 2.71 -13.00 -8.76
C THR A 75 3.83 -12.78 -7.75
N VAL A 76 3.56 -12.93 -6.46
CA VAL A 76 4.56 -12.78 -5.40
C VAL A 76 5.77 -13.71 -5.57
N VAL A 77 5.55 -14.88 -6.16
CA VAL A 77 6.62 -15.87 -6.44
C VAL A 77 7.52 -15.42 -7.59
N ASN A 78 6.95 -14.79 -8.60
CA ASN A 78 7.65 -14.44 -9.84
C ASN A 78 8.19 -13.00 -9.85
N THR A 79 7.72 -12.14 -8.95
CA THR A 79 8.20 -10.77 -8.84
C THR A 79 9.56 -10.75 -8.16
N LYS A 80 10.61 -10.37 -8.89
CA LYS A 80 11.97 -10.24 -8.35
C LYS A 80 12.19 -8.84 -7.81
N LEU A 81 12.86 -8.78 -6.67
CA LEU A 81 13.20 -7.54 -5.97
C LEU A 81 14.70 -7.27 -6.09
N ASN A 82 15.03 -6.00 -6.15
CA ASN A 82 16.39 -5.48 -6.05
C ASN A 82 16.64 -4.92 -4.65
N ASP A 83 17.89 -4.69 -4.33
CA ASP A 83 18.25 -4.01 -3.08
C ASP A 83 17.66 -2.59 -3.06
N GLY A 84 16.98 -2.26 -1.95
CA GLY A 84 16.28 -0.98 -1.77
C GLY A 84 14.84 -0.92 -2.29
N ASP A 85 14.35 -1.99 -2.94
CA ASP A 85 12.93 -2.04 -3.32
C ASP A 85 12.02 -2.09 -2.08
N THR A 86 10.88 -1.42 -2.17
CA THR A 86 9.79 -1.49 -1.18
C THR A 86 8.63 -2.31 -1.74
N VAL A 87 7.96 -3.07 -0.88
CA VAL A 87 6.77 -3.85 -1.26
C VAL A 87 5.63 -3.53 -0.32
N ASP A 88 4.53 -3.07 -0.88
CA ASP A 88 3.31 -2.79 -0.14
C ASP A 88 2.32 -3.93 -0.38
N PHE A 89 1.96 -4.64 0.70
CA PHE A 89 0.89 -5.64 0.68
C PHE A 89 -0.36 -5.04 1.31
N PHE A 90 -1.51 -5.24 0.69
CA PHE A 90 -2.76 -4.65 1.15
C PHE A 90 -3.96 -5.56 0.89
N PHE A 91 -5.00 -5.41 1.71
CA PHE A 91 -6.30 -6.00 1.47
C PHE A 91 -7.20 -4.97 0.77
N TYR A 92 -8.01 -5.43 -0.18
CA TYR A 92 -9.12 -4.63 -0.66
C TYR A 92 -10.23 -4.65 0.40
N ALA A 93 -10.73 -3.48 0.79
CA ALA A 93 -11.89 -3.36 1.67
C ALA A 93 -13.18 -3.67 0.91
N ASP A 94 -13.22 -3.30 -0.39
CA ASP A 94 -14.31 -3.62 -1.30
C ASP A 94 -13.93 -4.80 -2.21
N GLY A 95 -14.22 -6.01 -1.75
CA GLY A 95 -13.94 -7.25 -2.48
C GLY A 95 -14.88 -7.53 -3.65
N ASP A 96 -16.01 -6.83 -3.75
CA ASP A 96 -16.98 -7.02 -4.82
C ASP A 96 -16.66 -6.16 -6.05
N ALA A 97 -16.36 -4.88 -5.85
CA ALA A 97 -16.10 -3.93 -6.92
C ALA A 97 -14.62 -3.54 -7.06
N TYR A 98 -13.78 -3.86 -6.08
CA TYR A 98 -12.37 -3.46 -6.02
C TYR A 98 -12.17 -1.96 -6.23
N SER A 99 -13.04 -1.17 -5.59
CA SER A 99 -13.09 0.29 -5.76
C SER A 99 -12.10 1.05 -4.89
N ASP A 100 -11.28 0.32 -4.11
CA ASP A 100 -10.28 0.90 -3.23
C ASP A 100 -9.20 1.67 -3.98
N TYR A 101 -8.75 2.74 -3.36
CA TYR A 101 -7.66 3.56 -3.88
C TYR A 101 -6.33 3.15 -3.25
N TYR A 102 -5.30 3.00 -4.09
CA TYR A 102 -3.92 3.07 -3.65
C TYR A 102 -3.55 4.55 -3.59
N THR A 103 -3.15 5.02 -2.42
CA THR A 103 -2.98 6.44 -2.14
C THR A 103 -1.57 6.77 -1.67
N TRP A 104 -1.17 8.03 -1.87
CA TRP A 104 -0.01 8.62 -1.22
C TRP A 104 -0.30 10.08 -0.88
N ILE A 105 0.53 10.62 -0.01
CA ILE A 105 0.40 11.98 0.49
C ILE A 105 1.66 12.75 0.08
N ASP A 106 1.48 13.80 -0.71
CA ASP A 106 2.55 14.77 -0.95
C ASP A 106 2.61 15.70 0.27
N VAL A 107 3.72 15.64 0.98
CA VAL A 107 3.97 16.43 2.20
C VAL A 107 5.12 17.42 1.99
N PRO A 108 5.17 18.54 2.72
CA PRO A 108 6.36 19.40 2.76
C PRO A 108 7.59 18.62 3.23
N GLU A 109 8.79 19.01 2.75
CA GLU A 109 10.06 18.38 3.15
C GLU A 109 10.30 18.46 4.68
N THR A 110 9.76 19.49 5.32
CA THR A 110 9.86 19.69 6.76
C THR A 110 8.50 20.05 7.33
N MET A 111 8.20 19.48 8.49
CA MET A 111 7.02 19.81 9.28
C MET A 111 7.46 20.29 10.66
N VAL A 112 7.00 21.48 11.06
CA VAL A 112 7.35 22.10 12.35
C VAL A 112 6.14 22.12 13.27
N THR A 113 6.32 21.64 14.49
CA THR A 113 5.27 21.65 15.49
C THR A 113 4.76 23.08 15.74
N GLY A 114 3.46 23.26 15.73
CA GLY A 114 2.77 24.55 15.89
C GLY A 114 2.57 25.32 14.59
N GLU A 115 3.15 24.87 13.48
CA GLU A 115 2.94 25.48 12.16
C GLU A 115 1.82 24.79 11.38
N ALA A 116 1.12 25.56 10.56
CA ALA A 116 0.15 25.02 9.62
C ALA A 116 0.86 24.51 8.36
N ILE A 117 0.49 23.30 7.94
CA ILE A 117 0.97 22.70 6.69
C ILE A 117 -0.22 22.38 5.79
N THR A 118 0.04 22.38 4.49
CA THR A 118 -0.89 21.83 3.49
C THR A 118 -0.27 20.59 2.89
N VAL A 119 -1.06 19.52 2.85
CA VAL A 119 -0.69 18.25 2.19
C VAL A 119 -1.65 17.99 1.04
N THR A 120 -1.25 17.16 0.08
CA THR A 120 -2.13 16.75 -1.02
C THR A 120 -2.20 15.23 -1.05
N VAL A 121 -3.42 14.69 -0.96
CA VAL A 121 -3.68 13.25 -1.11
C VAL A 121 -4.02 12.97 -2.56
N LYS A 122 -3.29 12.03 -3.14
CA LYS A 122 -3.50 11.54 -4.51
C LYS A 122 -3.65 10.04 -4.51
N GLY A 123 -4.31 9.52 -5.53
CA GLY A 123 -4.45 8.08 -5.68
C GLY A 123 -5.04 7.69 -7.01
N PHE A 124 -5.16 6.40 -7.19
CA PHE A 124 -5.81 5.74 -8.32
C PHE A 124 -6.49 4.48 -7.83
N TYR A 125 -7.45 3.96 -8.60
CA TYR A 125 -8.05 2.66 -8.28
C TYR A 125 -6.98 1.57 -8.30
N ALA A 126 -6.80 0.90 -7.16
CA ALA A 126 -5.74 -0.10 -6.99
C ALA A 126 -5.81 -1.20 -8.05
N MET A 127 -7.02 -1.64 -8.46
CA MET A 127 -7.20 -2.61 -9.54
C MET A 127 -6.81 -2.10 -10.93
N GLU A 128 -6.67 -0.80 -11.15
CA GLU A 128 -6.29 -0.25 -12.45
C GLU A 128 -4.77 -0.14 -12.65
N GLY A 129 -3.99 -0.42 -11.62
CA GLY A 129 -2.53 -0.35 -11.68
C GLY A 129 -1.90 -1.12 -12.84
N TYR A 130 -2.51 -2.24 -13.24
CA TYR A 130 -2.05 -3.06 -14.37
C TYR A 130 -2.01 -2.32 -15.73
N ARG A 131 -2.69 -1.18 -15.85
CA ARG A 131 -2.70 -0.35 -17.08
C ARG A 131 -1.40 0.38 -17.31
N TYR A 132 -0.59 0.57 -16.27
CA TYR A 132 0.63 1.37 -16.27
C TYR A 132 1.86 0.46 -16.23
N LYS A 133 2.90 0.86 -16.96
CA LYS A 133 4.12 0.08 -17.06
C LYS A 133 4.93 0.10 -15.76
N ASP A 134 4.98 1.26 -15.15
CA ASP A 134 5.81 1.51 -13.97
C ASP A 134 5.15 2.56 -13.04
N ALA A 135 5.78 2.76 -11.90
CA ALA A 135 5.32 3.71 -10.89
C ALA A 135 5.27 5.17 -11.39
N ALA A 136 6.13 5.55 -12.33
CA ALA A 136 6.15 6.92 -12.85
C ALA A 136 4.93 7.21 -13.72
N GLU A 137 4.58 6.28 -14.63
CA GLU A 137 3.35 6.38 -15.42
C GLU A 137 2.12 6.39 -14.52
N LEU A 138 2.11 5.53 -13.50
CA LEU A 138 1.02 5.40 -12.55
C LEU A 138 0.82 6.68 -11.73
N LYS A 139 1.90 7.23 -11.16
CA LYS A 139 1.85 8.50 -10.42
C LYS A 139 1.42 9.68 -11.30
N ALA A 140 1.82 9.70 -12.57
CA ALA A 140 1.38 10.74 -13.52
C ALA A 140 -0.13 10.67 -13.83
N ALA A 141 -0.73 9.50 -13.74
CA ALA A 141 -2.17 9.27 -13.95
C ALA A 141 -3.01 9.44 -12.68
N ALA A 142 -2.38 9.57 -11.52
CA ALA A 142 -3.08 9.75 -10.27
C ALA A 142 -3.82 11.07 -10.21
N ARG A 143 -4.94 11.04 -9.49
CA ARG A 143 -5.80 12.20 -9.30
C ARG A 143 -5.85 12.63 -7.84
N PRO A 144 -6.10 13.91 -7.56
CA PRO A 144 -6.47 14.37 -6.23
C PRO A 144 -7.67 13.58 -5.70
N LEU A 145 -7.69 13.30 -4.42
CA LEU A 145 -8.79 12.60 -3.75
C LEU A 145 -9.47 13.53 -2.75
N GLU A 146 -10.74 13.84 -3.03
CA GLU A 146 -11.62 14.60 -2.14
C GLU A 146 -12.19 13.70 -1.03
N GLY A 147 -12.46 14.27 0.15
CA GLY A 147 -13.16 13.59 1.23
C GLY A 147 -12.29 12.61 2.03
N VAL A 148 -10.97 12.64 1.86
CA VAL A 148 -10.06 11.75 2.57
C VAL A 148 -9.67 12.34 3.92
N GLY A 149 -9.88 11.60 5.00
CA GLY A 149 -9.39 11.93 6.33
C GLY A 149 -7.89 11.69 6.46
N LEU A 150 -7.27 12.34 7.44
CA LEU A 150 -5.86 12.15 7.76
C LEU A 150 -5.69 11.67 9.20
N ALA A 151 -4.69 10.84 9.43
CA ALA A 151 -4.35 10.37 10.76
C ALA A 151 -2.83 10.24 10.93
N TRP A 152 -2.37 10.33 12.18
CA TRP A 152 -1.03 9.92 12.58
C TRP A 152 -1.03 8.45 13.00
N VAL A 153 -0.02 7.71 12.61
CA VAL A 153 0.28 6.38 13.13
C VAL A 153 1.54 6.51 13.98
N ASP A 154 1.42 6.26 15.26
CA ASP A 154 2.55 6.36 16.19
C ASP A 154 3.50 5.13 16.10
N ALA A 155 4.56 5.14 16.91
CA ALA A 155 5.56 4.07 16.92
C ALA A 155 5.00 2.70 17.35
N ASP A 156 3.89 2.70 18.08
CA ASP A 156 3.21 1.48 18.54
C ASP A 156 2.13 1.02 17.54
N GLY A 157 1.95 1.73 16.42
CA GLY A 157 0.98 1.42 15.37
C GLY A 157 -0.44 1.93 15.65
N TYR A 158 -0.65 2.74 16.69
CA TYR A 158 -1.97 3.31 16.96
C TYR A 158 -2.30 4.44 15.98
N ILE A 159 -3.49 4.34 15.39
CA ILE A 159 -4.01 5.34 14.47
C ILE A 159 -4.73 6.46 15.26
N LYS A 160 -4.28 7.69 15.07
CA LYS A 160 -4.82 8.89 15.72
C LYS A 160 -5.36 9.86 14.66
N PRO A 161 -6.68 9.86 14.39
CA PRO A 161 -7.28 10.77 13.40
C PRO A 161 -7.00 12.23 13.72
N ILE A 162 -6.68 13.01 12.68
CA ILE A 162 -6.56 14.48 12.80
C ILE A 162 -7.98 15.04 12.67
N LYS A 163 -8.59 15.32 13.81
CA LYS A 163 -10.01 15.63 13.91
C LYS A 163 -10.42 16.82 13.05
N GLY A 164 -11.41 16.60 12.20
CA GLY A 164 -12.01 17.65 11.35
C GLY A 164 -11.14 18.04 10.15
N VAL A 165 -10.10 17.26 9.86
CA VAL A 165 -9.23 17.45 8.69
C VAL A 165 -9.61 16.44 7.62
N VAL A 166 -10.14 16.95 6.50
CA VAL A 166 -10.57 16.17 5.33
C VAL A 166 -10.10 16.93 4.09
N THR A 167 -9.72 16.23 3.06
CA THR A 167 -9.27 16.83 1.80
C THR A 167 -10.42 17.46 1.01
N ASP A 168 -10.12 18.58 0.35
CA ASP A 168 -11.02 19.29 -0.57
C ASP A 168 -11.01 18.66 -1.99
N GLU A 169 -11.67 19.35 -2.95
CA GLU A 169 -11.77 18.93 -4.35
C GLU A 169 -10.41 18.84 -5.08
N ASP A 170 -9.40 19.57 -4.59
CA ASP A 170 -8.02 19.52 -5.08
C ASP A 170 -7.18 18.47 -4.34
N GLY A 171 -7.80 17.66 -3.47
CA GLY A 171 -7.15 16.67 -2.62
C GLY A 171 -6.30 17.29 -1.51
N GLN A 172 -6.49 18.57 -1.21
CA GLN A 172 -5.68 19.30 -0.25
C GLN A 172 -6.34 19.32 1.14
N ALA A 173 -5.50 19.19 2.17
CA ALA A 173 -5.90 19.38 3.54
C ALA A 173 -4.86 20.24 4.26
N THR A 174 -5.34 21.25 5.03
CA THR A 174 -4.48 22.12 5.82
C THR A 174 -4.78 21.90 7.29
N PHE A 175 -3.74 21.67 8.07
CA PHE A 175 -3.84 21.49 9.52
C PHE A 175 -2.57 21.95 10.23
N THR A 176 -2.68 22.18 11.55
CA THR A 176 -1.52 22.53 12.38
C THR A 176 -0.86 21.26 12.89
N VAL A 177 0.46 21.17 12.75
CA VAL A 177 1.23 20.05 13.28
C VAL A 177 1.25 20.09 14.80
N GLY A 178 0.60 19.13 15.45
CA GLY A 178 0.56 19.02 16.90
C GLY A 178 1.84 18.41 17.48
N SER A 179 2.01 18.46 18.79
CA SER A 179 3.12 17.81 19.50
C SER A 179 3.03 16.28 19.47
N GLU A 180 1.85 15.74 19.17
CA GLU A 180 1.56 14.33 18.98
C GLU A 180 1.92 13.81 17.58
N ALA A 181 2.38 14.66 16.68
CA ALA A 181 2.78 14.32 15.32
C ALA A 181 4.12 13.53 15.34
N THR A 182 4.08 12.33 15.87
CA THR A 182 5.19 11.38 15.90
C THR A 182 4.82 10.14 15.10
N GLY A 183 5.67 9.73 14.15
CA GLY A 183 5.40 8.55 13.32
C GLY A 183 5.05 8.91 11.88
N TYR A 184 4.01 8.30 11.33
CA TYR A 184 3.65 8.42 9.92
C TYR A 184 2.30 9.12 9.75
N LEU A 185 2.21 10.01 8.75
CA LEU A 185 0.94 10.56 8.29
C LEU A 185 0.33 9.57 7.29
N VAL A 186 -0.92 9.20 7.52
CA VAL A 186 -1.65 8.26 6.65
C VAL A 186 -2.99 8.86 6.23
N ALA A 187 -3.45 8.43 5.06
CA ALA A 187 -4.80 8.68 4.58
C ALA A 187 -5.74 7.59 5.09
N GLN A 188 -6.96 7.96 5.45
CA GLN A 188 -8.01 7.02 5.83
C GLN A 188 -9.33 7.42 5.17
N SER A 189 -10.30 6.50 5.11
CA SER A 189 -11.63 6.85 4.63
C SER A 189 -12.23 7.96 5.47
N GLY A 190 -12.95 8.90 4.85
CA GLY A 190 -13.48 10.10 5.51
C GLY A 190 -14.52 9.84 6.63
N ASP A 191 -14.98 8.61 6.76
CA ASP A 191 -16.01 8.17 7.70
C ASP A 191 -15.43 7.54 8.99
N GLY A 192 -14.15 7.78 9.29
CA GLY A 192 -13.42 7.27 10.46
C GLY A 192 -13.71 8.00 11.76
#